data_3536c8d09a582079793fb39889724e1c
#
_entry.id   3536c8d09a582079793fb39889724e1c
#
_cell.length_a   1.000
_cell.length_b   1.000
_cell.length_c   1.000
_cell.angle_alpha   90.00
_cell.angle_beta   90.00
_cell.angle_gamma   90.00
#
_symmetry.space_group_name_H-M   'P 1'
#
loop_
_entity.id
_entity.type
_entity.pdbx_description
1 polymer ?
#
loop_
_entity_poly.entity_id
_entity_poly.type
_entity_poly.pdbx_seq_one_letter_code
_entity_poly.pdbx_strand_id
1 'polypeptide(L)'
;FEPDILHRSKYTEGGGITERHLLAAVAEKIIQKYGKSSVLIDGISSVLNIRVPPRLGALLSDPANPHYLYDLLGILKTEFLPRIFIQPDENECIPAGKVTAFAQSVSAIPAYPYLGDVGESPTGDKKAEKFEDDYLDELFAEISRLGYRAVTYMPPRNTPAQLARIRQLSADWGFMEISGVDINSSRQSFNCPQVLRPENRHLIDTTWALIAHERLASVDPRYGLFSEDNPAASMDLKARLALYAQMGKKLDLHHPDESAAELAVELERVKY
;
A
#
# COMPACT_ATOMS: atom_id res chain seq x y z
N PHE A 1 -9.71 -25.91 -11.65
CA PHE A 1 -9.41 -24.47 -11.78
C PHE A 1 -9.99 -23.69 -10.61
N GLU A 2 -11.30 -23.76 -10.39
CA GLU A 2 -11.99 -23.10 -9.27
C GLU A 2 -11.42 -23.50 -7.89
N PRO A 3 -11.22 -24.79 -7.57
CA PRO A 3 -10.63 -25.18 -6.28
C PRO A 3 -9.23 -24.58 -6.05
N ASP A 4 -8.42 -24.44 -7.09
CA ASP A 4 -7.07 -23.87 -7.00
C ASP A 4 -7.15 -22.38 -6.62
N ILE A 5 -8.13 -21.65 -7.19
CA ILE A 5 -8.36 -20.22 -6.89
C ILE A 5 -8.85 -20.04 -5.45
N LEU A 6 -9.84 -20.81 -5.03
CA LEU A 6 -10.41 -20.77 -3.69
C LEU A 6 -9.36 -21.08 -2.61
N HIS A 7 -8.52 -22.09 -2.86
CA HIS A 7 -7.44 -22.46 -1.96
C HIS A 7 -6.39 -21.32 -1.82
N ARG A 8 -5.97 -20.74 -2.96
CA ARG A 8 -4.97 -19.66 -2.96
C ARG A 8 -5.46 -18.39 -2.31
N SER A 9 -6.72 -18.03 -2.54
CA SER A 9 -7.33 -16.84 -1.96
C SER A 9 -7.65 -17.01 -0.47
N LYS A 10 -7.50 -18.22 0.08
CA LYS A 10 -7.95 -18.55 1.44
C LYS A 10 -9.43 -18.17 1.67
N TYR A 11 -10.26 -18.35 0.67
CA TYR A 11 -11.66 -17.92 0.68
C TYR A 11 -12.43 -18.42 1.89
N THR A 12 -12.21 -19.67 2.29
CA THR A 12 -12.83 -20.29 3.48
C THR A 12 -12.35 -19.70 4.80
N GLU A 13 -11.23 -18.97 4.79
CA GLU A 13 -10.66 -18.28 5.94
C GLU A 13 -10.98 -16.76 5.93
N GLY A 14 -11.88 -16.31 5.06
CA GLY A 14 -12.27 -14.91 4.90
C GLY A 14 -11.43 -14.12 3.89
N GLY A 15 -10.57 -14.78 3.13
CA GLY A 15 -9.79 -14.13 2.08
C GLY A 15 -10.61 -13.77 0.84
N GLY A 16 -10.30 -12.63 0.21
CA GLY A 16 -10.93 -12.18 -1.04
C GLY A 16 -10.28 -12.80 -2.28
N ILE A 17 -11.09 -13.07 -3.32
CA ILE A 17 -10.59 -13.47 -4.63
C ILE A 17 -10.19 -12.21 -5.41
N THR A 18 -8.98 -12.21 -5.95
CA THR A 18 -8.48 -11.14 -6.82
C THR A 18 -8.10 -11.71 -8.19
N GLU A 19 -7.92 -10.81 -9.15
CA GLU A 19 -7.45 -11.16 -10.49
C GLU A 19 -6.10 -11.92 -10.45
N ARG A 20 -5.26 -11.67 -9.45
CA ARG A 20 -3.96 -12.36 -9.31
C ARG A 20 -4.12 -13.85 -8.98
N HIS A 21 -5.14 -14.22 -8.22
CA HIS A 21 -5.43 -15.64 -7.96
C HIS A 21 -5.86 -16.36 -9.24
N LEU A 22 -6.70 -15.70 -10.07
CA LEU A 22 -7.09 -16.19 -11.39
C LEU A 22 -5.89 -16.37 -12.31
N LEU A 23 -5.07 -15.33 -12.44
CA LEU A 23 -3.89 -15.37 -13.31
C LEU A 23 -2.84 -16.38 -12.84
N ALA A 24 -2.67 -16.55 -11.53
CA ALA A 24 -1.76 -17.58 -10.99
C ALA A 24 -2.23 -18.99 -11.36
N ALA A 25 -3.53 -19.27 -11.24
CA ALA A 25 -4.09 -20.57 -11.63
C ALA A 25 -3.95 -20.79 -13.16
N VAL A 26 -4.16 -19.74 -13.99
CA VAL A 26 -3.91 -19.82 -15.44
C VAL A 26 -2.43 -20.10 -15.71
N ALA A 27 -1.51 -19.38 -15.07
CA ALA A 27 -0.08 -19.55 -15.26
C ALA A 27 0.38 -20.98 -14.92
N GLU A 28 -0.13 -21.56 -13.84
CA GLU A 28 0.18 -22.96 -13.47
C GLU A 28 -0.34 -23.95 -14.50
N LYS A 29 -1.55 -23.76 -15.02
CA LYS A 29 -2.08 -24.65 -16.10
C LYS A 29 -1.26 -24.53 -17.37
N ILE A 30 -0.74 -23.33 -17.70
CA ILE A 30 0.18 -23.13 -18.82
C ILE A 30 1.49 -23.89 -18.57
N ILE A 31 2.08 -23.77 -17.37
CA ILE A 31 3.29 -24.49 -17.00
C ILE A 31 3.07 -26.02 -17.02
N GLN A 32 1.93 -26.50 -16.52
CA GLN A 32 1.58 -27.92 -16.55
C GLN A 32 1.49 -28.44 -17.99
N LYS A 33 0.96 -27.63 -18.91
CA LYS A 33 0.75 -28.03 -20.32
C LYS A 33 2.04 -28.01 -21.14
N TYR A 34 2.87 -26.99 -20.99
CA TYR A 34 4.02 -26.73 -21.87
C TYR A 34 5.39 -26.95 -21.20
N GLY A 35 5.41 -27.15 -19.86
CA GLY A 35 6.64 -27.17 -19.09
C GLY A 35 7.27 -25.78 -18.94
N LYS A 36 8.42 -25.72 -18.25
CA LYS A 36 9.22 -24.50 -18.08
C LYS A 36 10.30 -24.46 -19.16
N SER A 37 10.01 -23.87 -20.32
CA SER A 37 10.96 -23.83 -21.46
C SER A 37 10.53 -22.82 -22.53
N SER A 38 11.30 -22.71 -23.59
CA SER A 38 10.92 -21.96 -24.80
C SER A 38 9.61 -22.44 -25.41
N VAL A 39 9.26 -23.73 -25.27
CA VAL A 39 7.97 -24.29 -25.74
C VAL A 39 6.78 -23.58 -25.09
N LEU A 40 6.92 -23.17 -23.81
CA LEU A 40 5.88 -22.38 -23.14
C LEU A 40 5.73 -21.01 -23.80
N ILE A 41 6.85 -20.34 -24.14
CA ILE A 41 6.84 -19.04 -24.78
C ILE A 41 6.15 -19.12 -26.15
N ASP A 42 6.49 -20.12 -26.94
CA ASP A 42 5.85 -20.38 -28.23
C ASP A 42 4.36 -20.71 -28.08
N GLY A 43 4.02 -21.49 -27.06
CA GLY A 43 2.63 -21.86 -26.73
C GLY A 43 1.77 -20.66 -26.36
N ILE A 44 2.22 -19.77 -25.49
CA ILE A 44 1.46 -18.58 -25.10
C ILE A 44 1.38 -17.56 -26.24
N SER A 45 2.43 -17.46 -27.05
CA SER A 45 2.44 -16.57 -28.21
C SER A 45 1.48 -17.02 -29.31
N SER A 46 1.46 -18.32 -29.62
CA SER A 46 0.62 -18.88 -30.68
C SER A 46 -0.84 -19.07 -30.27
N VAL A 47 -1.11 -19.52 -29.04
CA VAL A 47 -2.47 -19.87 -28.58
C VAL A 47 -3.18 -18.66 -27.96
N LEU A 48 -2.48 -17.86 -27.14
CA LEU A 48 -3.07 -16.71 -26.45
C LEU A 48 -2.79 -15.40 -27.18
N ASN A 49 -2.03 -15.43 -28.29
CA ASN A 49 -1.60 -14.22 -29.01
C ASN A 49 -0.97 -13.18 -28.07
N ILE A 50 -0.09 -13.64 -27.18
CA ILE A 50 0.62 -12.82 -26.21
C ILE A 50 2.03 -12.55 -26.70
N ARG A 51 2.41 -11.27 -26.80
CA ARG A 51 3.78 -10.87 -27.09
C ARG A 51 4.63 -10.96 -25.83
N VAL A 52 5.62 -11.83 -25.83
CA VAL A 52 6.58 -11.94 -24.72
C VAL A 52 7.74 -10.98 -24.93
N PRO A 53 7.97 -10.00 -24.04
CA PRO A 53 9.14 -9.11 -24.13
C PRO A 53 10.45 -9.90 -24.06
N PRO A 54 11.51 -9.52 -24.82
CA PRO A 54 12.76 -10.29 -24.87
C PRO A 54 13.38 -10.59 -23.49
N ARG A 55 13.36 -9.61 -22.59
CA ARG A 55 13.86 -9.78 -21.22
C ARG A 55 13.10 -10.87 -20.44
N LEU A 56 11.79 -10.88 -20.51
CA LEU A 56 10.97 -11.88 -19.85
C LEU A 56 11.06 -13.23 -20.55
N GLY A 57 11.21 -13.22 -21.88
CA GLY A 57 11.49 -14.44 -22.66
C GLY A 57 12.77 -15.14 -22.19
N ALA A 58 13.85 -14.40 -21.95
CA ALA A 58 15.08 -14.97 -21.41
C ALA A 58 14.87 -15.60 -20.02
N LEU A 59 14.11 -14.94 -19.13
CA LEU A 59 13.80 -15.48 -17.80
C LEU A 59 12.91 -16.72 -17.83
N LEU A 60 11.95 -16.77 -18.78
CA LEU A 60 11.06 -17.93 -18.95
C LEU A 60 11.70 -19.07 -19.75
N SER A 61 12.84 -18.83 -20.40
CA SER A 61 13.63 -19.88 -21.04
C SER A 61 14.48 -20.66 -20.04
N ASP A 62 14.69 -20.13 -18.83
CA ASP A 62 15.42 -20.79 -17.76
C ASP A 62 14.47 -21.55 -16.83
N PRO A 63 14.43 -22.91 -16.89
CA PRO A 63 13.57 -23.71 -16.02
C PRO A 63 13.98 -23.65 -14.54
N ALA A 64 15.24 -23.23 -14.24
CA ALA A 64 15.73 -23.08 -12.88
C ALA A 64 15.40 -21.70 -12.26
N ASN A 65 14.81 -20.79 -13.02
CA ASN A 65 14.39 -19.50 -12.52
C ASN A 65 13.45 -19.62 -11.29
N PRO A 66 13.85 -19.20 -10.09
CA PRO A 66 13.04 -19.35 -8.88
C PRO A 66 11.78 -18.47 -8.91
N HIS A 67 11.73 -17.48 -9.78
CA HIS A 67 10.63 -16.55 -9.95
C HIS A 67 9.73 -16.86 -11.16
N TYR A 68 9.85 -18.05 -11.73
CA TYR A 68 9.23 -18.43 -13.00
C TYR A 68 7.73 -18.14 -13.05
N LEU A 69 6.99 -18.59 -12.03
CA LEU A 69 5.54 -18.38 -11.92
C LEU A 69 5.21 -16.89 -11.86
N TYR A 70 5.98 -16.13 -11.08
CA TYR A 70 5.80 -14.68 -10.94
C TYR A 70 6.04 -13.93 -12.27
N ASP A 71 7.12 -14.28 -13.00
CA ASP A 71 7.43 -13.66 -14.29
C ASP A 71 6.34 -13.95 -15.33
N LEU A 72 5.84 -15.19 -15.38
CA LEU A 72 4.72 -15.57 -16.25
C LEU A 72 3.43 -14.84 -15.86
N LEU A 73 3.12 -14.73 -14.56
CA LEU A 73 1.96 -13.99 -14.07
C LEU A 73 2.05 -12.51 -14.46
N GLY A 74 3.23 -11.90 -14.41
CA GLY A 74 3.47 -10.54 -14.84
C GLY A 74 3.09 -10.32 -16.32
N ILE A 75 3.48 -11.24 -17.20
CA ILE A 75 3.10 -11.20 -18.62
C ILE A 75 1.58 -11.33 -18.77
N LEU A 76 0.96 -12.28 -18.09
CA LEU A 76 -0.49 -12.47 -18.14
C LEU A 76 -1.25 -11.24 -17.63
N LYS A 77 -0.75 -10.59 -16.59
CA LYS A 77 -1.34 -9.36 -16.06
C LYS A 77 -1.29 -8.23 -17.10
N THR A 78 -0.18 -8.08 -17.80
CA THR A 78 0.01 -6.98 -18.77
C THR A 78 -0.71 -7.22 -20.10
N GLU A 79 -0.68 -8.46 -20.59
CA GLU A 79 -1.10 -8.77 -21.96
C GLU A 79 -2.45 -9.52 -22.04
N PHE A 80 -2.82 -10.25 -21.01
CA PHE A 80 -4.04 -11.06 -21.00
C PHE A 80 -5.17 -10.45 -20.17
N LEU A 81 -4.87 -9.96 -18.95
CA LEU A 81 -5.88 -9.37 -18.07
C LEU A 81 -6.71 -8.27 -18.74
N PRO A 82 -6.15 -7.30 -19.49
CA PRO A 82 -6.94 -6.26 -20.14
C PRO A 82 -8.02 -6.77 -21.11
N ARG A 83 -7.90 -8.02 -21.58
CA ARG A 83 -8.87 -8.64 -22.52
C ARG A 83 -10.08 -9.24 -21.80
N ILE A 84 -9.97 -9.48 -20.52
CA ILE A 84 -11.02 -10.13 -19.70
C ILE A 84 -11.48 -9.24 -18.54
N PHE A 85 -10.83 -8.10 -18.32
CA PHE A 85 -11.15 -7.18 -17.23
C PHE A 85 -12.47 -6.47 -17.52
N ILE A 86 -13.37 -6.49 -16.54
CA ILE A 86 -14.59 -5.72 -16.54
C ILE A 86 -14.42 -4.60 -15.53
N GLN A 87 -14.58 -3.35 -15.99
CA GLN A 87 -14.45 -2.19 -15.12
C GLN A 87 -15.56 -2.21 -14.06
N PRO A 88 -15.20 -2.12 -12.76
CA PRO A 88 -16.18 -1.98 -11.69
C PRO A 88 -17.07 -0.75 -11.89
N ASP A 89 -18.35 -0.90 -11.57
CA ASP A 89 -19.33 0.17 -11.64
C ASP A 89 -19.68 0.74 -10.24
N GLU A 90 -20.70 1.60 -10.18
CA GLU A 90 -21.13 2.23 -8.93
C GLU A 90 -21.69 1.25 -7.88
N ASN A 91 -22.08 0.03 -8.28
CA ASN A 91 -22.54 -0.99 -7.35
C ASN A 91 -21.39 -1.70 -6.64
N GLU A 92 -20.21 -1.72 -7.26
CA GLU A 92 -19.00 -2.34 -6.73
C GLU A 92 -18.06 -1.31 -6.09
N CYS A 93 -18.09 -0.04 -6.55
CA CYS A 93 -17.24 1.04 -6.07
C CYS A 93 -17.95 1.89 -5.03
N ILE A 94 -17.56 1.79 -3.77
CA ILE A 94 -18.08 2.62 -2.70
C ILE A 94 -17.53 4.06 -2.84
N PRO A 95 -18.37 5.12 -2.80
CA PRO A 95 -17.90 6.49 -2.81
C PRO A 95 -16.89 6.79 -1.68
N ALA A 96 -15.78 7.45 -2.01
CA ALA A 96 -14.67 7.69 -1.08
C ALA A 96 -15.10 8.39 0.22
N GLY A 97 -16.05 9.34 0.15
CA GLY A 97 -16.57 9.99 1.36
C GLY A 97 -17.33 9.07 2.32
N LYS A 98 -17.92 7.97 1.82
CA LYS A 98 -18.52 6.96 2.70
C LYS A 98 -17.45 6.11 3.38
N VAL A 99 -16.36 5.82 2.67
CA VAL A 99 -15.23 5.06 3.22
C VAL A 99 -14.52 5.85 4.31
N THR A 100 -14.25 7.14 4.07
CA THR A 100 -13.62 8.01 5.08
C THR A 100 -14.50 8.22 6.31
N ALA A 101 -15.83 8.40 6.12
CA ALA A 101 -16.77 8.48 7.24
C ALA A 101 -16.81 7.18 8.05
N PHE A 102 -16.79 6.02 7.39
CA PHE A 102 -16.68 4.73 8.08
C PHE A 102 -15.36 4.61 8.84
N ALA A 103 -14.23 4.95 8.20
CA ALA A 103 -12.93 4.93 8.87
C ALA A 103 -12.92 5.76 10.16
N GLN A 104 -13.49 6.97 10.11
CA GLN A 104 -13.63 7.83 11.29
C GLN A 104 -14.50 7.20 12.37
N SER A 105 -15.61 6.54 12.00
CA SER A 105 -16.52 5.91 12.97
C SER A 105 -15.88 4.75 13.76
N VAL A 106 -14.81 4.17 13.24
CA VAL A 106 -14.04 3.10 13.90
C VAL A 106 -12.66 3.57 14.37
N SER A 107 -12.45 4.88 14.45
CA SER A 107 -11.18 5.52 14.84
C SER A 107 -9.99 5.17 13.95
N ALA A 108 -10.22 4.68 12.72
CA ALA A 108 -9.15 4.47 11.74
C ALA A 108 -8.73 5.79 11.08
N ILE A 109 -7.48 5.87 10.63
CA ILE A 109 -6.94 7.03 9.91
C ILE A 109 -7.13 6.82 8.40
N PRO A 110 -8.06 7.55 7.74
CA PRO A 110 -8.19 7.47 6.30
C PRO A 110 -6.97 8.14 5.63
N ALA A 111 -6.22 7.35 4.87
CA ALA A 111 -5.00 7.79 4.21
C ALA A 111 -5.15 7.70 2.68
N TYR A 112 -4.78 8.77 1.97
CA TYR A 112 -4.74 8.78 0.51
C TYR A 112 -3.45 8.13 0.00
N PRO A 113 -3.51 7.14 -0.90
CA PRO A 113 -2.34 6.46 -1.42
C PRO A 113 -1.77 7.19 -2.64
N TYR A 114 -0.88 8.16 -2.42
CA TYR A 114 -0.20 8.85 -3.51
C TYR A 114 0.77 7.91 -4.24
N LEU A 115 0.61 7.80 -5.54
CA LEU A 115 1.47 7.01 -6.41
C LEU A 115 2.53 7.86 -7.13
N GLY A 116 2.16 9.03 -7.60
CA GLY A 116 2.98 9.89 -8.46
C GLY A 116 3.16 9.34 -9.88
N ASP A 117 3.42 10.21 -10.82
CA ASP A 117 3.69 9.85 -12.21
C ASP A 117 4.91 8.93 -12.31
N VAL A 118 4.85 7.96 -13.21
CA VAL A 118 5.94 6.99 -13.47
C VAL A 118 6.50 7.24 -14.85
N GLY A 119 7.76 7.67 -14.95
CA GLY A 119 8.49 7.80 -16.21
C GLY A 119 8.97 6.44 -16.74
N GLU A 120 9.69 5.72 -15.88
CA GLU A 120 10.13 4.35 -16.14
C GLU A 120 9.94 3.51 -14.87
N SER A 121 9.45 2.27 -15.03
CA SER A 121 9.32 1.38 -13.88
C SER A 121 10.70 0.90 -13.43
N PRO A 122 11.07 1.04 -12.14
CA PRO A 122 12.33 0.51 -11.61
C PRO A 122 12.48 -1.00 -11.83
N THR A 123 11.36 -1.73 -11.93
CA THR A 123 11.31 -3.17 -12.16
C THR A 123 11.11 -3.53 -13.63
N GLY A 124 10.82 -2.55 -14.49
CA GLY A 124 10.60 -2.73 -15.93
C GLY A 124 9.30 -3.43 -16.29
N ASP A 125 8.40 -3.57 -15.33
CA ASP A 125 7.10 -4.25 -15.45
C ASP A 125 5.93 -3.30 -15.71
N LYS A 126 6.14 -1.99 -15.61
CA LYS A 126 5.12 -0.97 -15.86
C LYS A 126 5.54 -0.05 -17.01
N LYS A 127 4.59 0.35 -17.83
CA LYS A 127 4.74 1.44 -18.81
C LYS A 127 4.78 2.78 -18.07
N ALA A 128 5.35 3.81 -18.70
CA ALA A 128 5.20 5.18 -18.25
C ALA A 128 3.70 5.49 -18.09
N GLU A 129 3.32 6.01 -16.95
CA GLU A 129 1.92 6.25 -16.59
C GLU A 129 1.81 7.57 -15.84
N LYS A 130 0.84 8.38 -16.24
CA LYS A 130 0.48 9.61 -15.54
C LYS A 130 -0.65 9.32 -14.56
N PHE A 131 -0.49 9.82 -13.34
CA PHE A 131 -1.48 9.70 -12.28
C PHE A 131 -1.95 11.09 -11.86
N GLU A 132 -1.40 11.64 -10.76
CA GLU A 132 -1.94 12.83 -10.13
C GLU A 132 -1.01 14.04 -10.07
N ASP A 133 0.23 13.94 -10.56
CA ASP A 133 1.23 15.03 -10.40
C ASP A 133 0.80 16.35 -11.04
N ASP A 134 0.01 16.29 -12.12
CA ASP A 134 -0.45 17.47 -12.85
C ASP A 134 -1.53 18.29 -12.09
N TYR A 135 -2.24 17.70 -11.08
CA TYR A 135 -3.37 18.32 -10.36
C TYR A 135 -3.31 18.12 -8.83
N LEU A 136 -2.12 18.07 -8.26
CA LEU A 136 -1.92 17.81 -6.83
C LEU A 136 -2.58 18.85 -5.92
N ASP A 137 -2.64 20.12 -6.31
CA ASP A 137 -3.25 21.17 -5.49
C ASP A 137 -4.78 20.94 -5.37
N GLU A 138 -5.44 20.64 -6.49
CA GLU A 138 -6.86 20.30 -6.52
C GLU A 138 -7.13 18.99 -5.77
N LEU A 139 -6.25 18.01 -5.94
CA LEU A 139 -6.34 16.73 -5.24
C LEU A 139 -6.29 16.92 -3.72
N PHE A 140 -5.34 17.71 -3.20
CA PHE A 140 -5.23 17.95 -1.77
C PHE A 140 -6.44 18.70 -1.20
N ALA A 141 -7.00 19.63 -1.94
CA ALA A 141 -8.26 20.28 -1.59
C ALA A 141 -9.40 19.24 -1.50
N GLU A 142 -9.51 18.33 -2.47
CA GLU A 142 -10.58 17.33 -2.51
C GLU A 142 -10.42 16.25 -1.45
N ILE A 143 -9.24 15.69 -1.23
CA ILE A 143 -9.04 14.69 -0.17
C ILE A 143 -9.23 15.28 1.22
N SER A 144 -8.89 16.56 1.42
CA SER A 144 -9.22 17.29 2.66
C SER A 144 -10.74 17.40 2.85
N ARG A 145 -11.47 17.81 1.81
CA ARG A 145 -12.94 17.90 1.82
C ARG A 145 -13.61 16.55 2.07
N LEU A 146 -13.05 15.47 1.54
CA LEU A 146 -13.52 14.10 1.75
C LEU A 146 -13.19 13.54 3.14
N GLY A 147 -12.39 14.22 3.96
CA GLY A 147 -12.10 13.82 5.33
C GLY A 147 -10.90 12.88 5.47
N TYR A 148 -10.03 12.77 4.47
CA TYR A 148 -8.73 12.12 4.64
C TYR A 148 -7.90 12.87 5.69
N ARG A 149 -7.04 12.14 6.40
CA ARG A 149 -6.18 12.68 7.47
C ARG A 149 -4.70 12.42 7.24
N ALA A 150 -4.38 11.54 6.31
CA ALA A 150 -3.01 11.16 6.00
C ALA A 150 -2.82 10.98 4.49
N VAL A 151 -1.56 11.02 4.08
CA VAL A 151 -1.12 10.66 2.73
C VAL A 151 -0.03 9.59 2.87
N THR A 152 -0.15 8.50 2.12
CA THR A 152 0.92 7.51 2.02
C THR A 152 1.71 7.72 0.74
N TYR A 153 3.01 7.54 0.80
CA TYR A 153 3.88 7.60 -0.38
C TYR A 153 5.09 6.67 -0.22
N MET A 154 5.82 6.45 -1.30
CA MET A 154 6.86 5.43 -1.36
C MET A 154 8.24 6.02 -1.65
N PRO A 155 9.09 6.30 -0.62
CA PRO A 155 10.43 6.84 -0.82
C PRO A 155 11.32 6.07 -1.81
N PRO A 156 11.19 4.73 -1.95
CA PRO A 156 11.95 4.00 -2.96
C PRO A 156 11.46 4.19 -4.40
N ARG A 157 10.20 4.60 -4.57
CA ARG A 157 9.55 4.72 -5.88
C ARG A 157 9.48 6.15 -6.38
N ASN A 158 9.07 7.06 -5.50
CA ASN A 158 8.85 8.44 -5.86
C ASN A 158 10.17 9.20 -6.07
N THR A 159 10.19 10.11 -7.01
CA THR A 159 11.35 10.97 -7.27
C THR A 159 11.56 11.98 -6.13
N PRO A 160 12.77 12.54 -5.97
CA PRO A 160 13.01 13.59 -4.96
C PRO A 160 12.10 14.81 -5.12
N ALA A 161 11.75 15.18 -6.36
CA ALA A 161 10.84 16.31 -6.64
C ALA A 161 9.41 16.00 -6.17
N GLN A 162 8.89 14.80 -6.49
CA GLN A 162 7.59 14.32 -6.01
C GLN A 162 7.54 14.29 -4.48
N LEU A 163 8.56 13.71 -3.82
CA LEU A 163 8.64 13.67 -2.37
C LEU A 163 8.67 15.05 -1.74
N ALA A 164 9.41 16.00 -2.33
CA ALA A 164 9.45 17.38 -1.84
C ALA A 164 8.08 18.06 -1.96
N ARG A 165 7.37 17.88 -3.09
CA ARG A 165 6.05 18.46 -3.33
C ARG A 165 5.00 17.88 -2.38
N ILE A 166 4.96 16.55 -2.22
CA ILE A 166 4.02 15.91 -1.31
C ILE A 166 4.23 16.33 0.14
N ARG A 167 5.47 16.44 0.60
CA ARG A 167 5.78 16.95 1.96
C ARG A 167 5.31 18.38 2.17
N GLN A 168 5.53 19.26 1.17
CA GLN A 168 5.06 20.63 1.25
C GLN A 168 3.54 20.68 1.37
N LEU A 169 2.82 19.99 0.49
CA LEU A 169 1.36 19.93 0.52
C LEU A 169 0.83 19.29 1.81
N SER A 170 1.46 18.22 2.30
CA SER A 170 1.07 17.59 3.56
C SER A 170 1.21 18.56 4.74
N ALA A 171 2.29 19.37 4.76
CA ALA A 171 2.48 20.40 5.79
C ALA A 171 1.44 21.52 5.67
N ASP A 172 1.17 22.02 4.45
CA ASP A 172 0.24 23.10 4.19
C ASP A 172 -1.21 22.73 4.54
N TRP A 173 -1.60 21.48 4.29
CA TRP A 173 -2.96 20.96 4.54
C TRP A 173 -3.11 20.24 5.87
N GLY A 174 -2.06 20.07 6.65
CA GLY A 174 -2.10 19.36 7.93
C GLY A 174 -2.36 17.86 7.83
N PHE A 175 -1.81 17.21 6.81
CA PHE A 175 -1.88 15.76 6.65
C PHE A 175 -0.71 15.05 7.35
N MET A 176 -1.01 13.91 7.97
CA MET A 176 0.00 12.97 8.44
C MET A 176 0.67 12.29 7.25
N GLU A 177 1.99 12.20 7.27
CA GLU A 177 2.77 11.52 6.24
C GLU A 177 3.08 10.08 6.66
N ILE A 178 2.77 9.11 5.82
CA ILE A 178 3.00 7.69 6.09
C ILE A 178 3.84 7.11 4.95
N SER A 179 4.93 6.44 5.27
CA SER A 179 5.71 5.74 4.26
C SER A 179 5.25 4.32 4.06
N GLY A 180 5.37 3.85 2.82
CA GLY A 180 5.17 2.46 2.45
C GLY A 180 6.26 1.98 1.50
N VAL A 181 6.35 0.66 1.35
CA VAL A 181 7.10 0.01 0.29
C VAL A 181 6.13 -0.97 -0.36
N ASP A 182 5.81 -0.73 -1.63
CA ASP A 182 4.98 -1.65 -2.39
C ASP A 182 5.81 -2.87 -2.79
N ILE A 183 5.82 -3.89 -1.93
CA ILE A 183 6.51 -5.16 -2.18
C ILE A 183 5.53 -6.09 -2.88
N ASN A 184 5.56 -6.10 -4.20
CA ASN A 184 4.70 -6.91 -5.04
C ASN A 184 5.46 -7.89 -5.94
N SER A 185 6.76 -8.04 -5.73
CA SER A 185 7.65 -8.92 -6.48
C SER A 185 8.51 -9.74 -5.55
N SER A 186 8.65 -11.03 -5.84
CA SER A 186 9.57 -11.93 -5.15
C SER A 186 11.06 -11.55 -5.32
N ARG A 187 11.36 -10.58 -6.17
CA ARG A 187 12.70 -10.04 -6.40
C ARG A 187 13.00 -8.81 -5.57
N GLN A 188 11.97 -8.20 -4.95
CA GLN A 188 12.15 -6.98 -4.16
C GLN A 188 12.69 -7.30 -2.77
N SER A 189 13.49 -6.37 -2.24
CA SER A 189 13.97 -6.42 -0.88
C SER A 189 12.87 -6.00 0.11
N PHE A 190 12.85 -6.63 1.29
CA PHE A 190 11.95 -6.29 2.39
C PHE A 190 12.42 -5.09 3.23
N ASN A 191 13.47 -4.40 2.81
CA ASN A 191 13.95 -3.22 3.50
C ASN A 191 13.71 -1.95 2.69
N CYS A 192 13.66 -0.82 3.38
CA CYS A 192 13.54 0.51 2.80
C CYS A 192 14.63 1.43 3.37
N PRO A 193 15.89 1.31 2.90
CA PRO A 193 16.98 2.15 3.41
C PRO A 193 16.74 3.66 3.15
N GLN A 194 15.85 4.02 2.24
CA GLN A 194 15.50 5.39 1.91
C GLN A 194 14.90 6.15 3.11
N VAL A 195 14.22 5.47 4.05
CA VAL A 195 13.66 6.12 5.25
C VAL A 195 14.75 6.55 6.25
N LEU A 196 15.97 6.00 6.13
CA LEU A 196 17.11 6.38 6.96
C LEU A 196 17.76 7.70 6.51
N ARG A 197 17.44 8.18 5.31
CA ARG A 197 17.95 9.46 4.80
C ARG A 197 17.39 10.61 5.65
N PRO A 198 18.20 11.66 5.92
CA PRO A 198 17.78 12.76 6.78
C PRO A 198 16.41 13.35 6.41
N GLU A 199 16.18 13.55 5.13
CA GLU A 199 14.95 14.11 4.59
C GLU A 199 13.68 13.25 4.78
N ASN A 200 13.84 11.94 5.00
CA ASN A 200 12.74 10.99 5.17
C ASN A 200 12.62 10.47 6.61
N ARG A 201 13.53 10.87 7.50
CA ARG A 201 13.64 10.27 8.84
C ARG A 201 12.41 10.50 9.70
N HIS A 202 11.67 11.57 9.48
CA HIS A 202 10.41 11.86 10.15
C HIS A 202 9.37 10.74 9.94
N LEU A 203 9.45 9.97 8.83
CA LEU A 203 8.55 8.86 8.53
C LEU A 203 8.70 7.69 9.53
N ILE A 204 9.87 7.55 10.17
CA ILE A 204 10.09 6.57 11.24
C ILE A 204 9.28 6.99 12.47
N ASP A 205 9.31 8.28 12.81
CA ASP A 205 8.53 8.80 13.95
C ASP A 205 7.04 8.70 13.67
N THR A 206 6.59 8.98 12.44
CA THR A 206 5.19 8.80 12.05
C THR A 206 4.75 7.35 12.13
N THR A 207 5.63 6.39 11.81
CA THR A 207 5.34 4.96 11.98
C THR A 207 5.11 4.60 13.45
N TRP A 208 5.96 5.10 14.35
CA TRP A 208 5.75 4.91 15.78
C TRP A 208 4.48 5.60 16.29
N ALA A 209 4.15 6.77 15.75
CA ALA A 209 2.90 7.46 16.08
C ALA A 209 1.68 6.66 15.61
N LEU A 210 1.76 6.00 14.45
CA LEU A 210 0.69 5.13 13.94
C LEU A 210 0.49 3.90 14.82
N ILE A 211 1.58 3.27 15.28
CA ILE A 211 1.54 2.15 16.22
C ILE A 211 0.90 2.57 17.54
N ALA A 212 1.29 3.74 18.08
CA ALA A 212 0.69 4.28 19.28
C ALA A 212 -0.80 4.57 19.10
N HIS A 213 -1.18 5.18 17.98
CA HIS A 213 -2.58 5.44 17.65
C HIS A 213 -3.42 4.16 17.69
N GLU A 214 -2.98 3.11 17.00
CA GLU A 214 -3.68 1.83 16.96
C GLU A 214 -3.89 1.24 18.37
N ARG A 215 -2.83 1.21 19.16
CA ARG A 215 -2.88 0.63 20.51
C ARG A 215 -3.70 1.46 21.48
N LEU A 216 -3.52 2.77 21.50
CA LEU A 216 -4.26 3.67 22.38
C LEU A 216 -5.75 3.74 21.98
N ALA A 217 -6.09 3.81 20.70
CA ALA A 217 -7.47 3.80 20.24
C ALA A 217 -8.18 2.46 20.54
N SER A 218 -7.44 1.36 20.65
CA SER A 218 -7.98 0.06 21.09
C SER A 218 -8.30 0.02 22.59
N VAL A 219 -7.65 0.85 23.41
CA VAL A 219 -8.00 1.02 24.82
C VAL A 219 -9.28 1.85 24.95
N ASP A 220 -9.32 2.99 24.28
CA ASP A 220 -10.49 3.88 24.20
C ASP A 220 -10.40 4.68 22.89
N PRO A 221 -11.46 4.69 22.05
CA PRO A 221 -11.49 5.47 20.80
C PRO A 221 -11.13 6.96 20.97
N ARG A 222 -11.35 7.55 22.13
CA ARG A 222 -10.93 8.94 22.45
C ARG A 222 -9.43 9.16 22.30
N TYR A 223 -8.63 8.13 22.54
CA TYR A 223 -7.17 8.20 22.45
C TYR A 223 -6.64 8.04 21.00
N GLY A 224 -7.53 7.93 20.03
CA GLY A 224 -7.13 7.97 18.62
C GLY A 224 -6.48 9.32 18.27
N LEU A 225 -5.41 9.29 17.49
CA LEU A 225 -4.59 10.46 17.11
C LEU A 225 -5.43 11.64 16.58
N PHE A 226 -6.50 11.37 15.85
CA PHE A 226 -7.37 12.36 15.22
C PHE A 226 -8.76 12.48 15.89
N SER A 227 -8.97 11.86 17.05
CA SER A 227 -10.20 12.03 17.81
C SER A 227 -10.33 13.48 18.30
N GLU A 228 -11.53 14.03 18.22
CA GLU A 228 -11.85 15.36 18.75
C GLU A 228 -11.78 15.40 20.29
N ASP A 229 -12.07 14.28 20.92
CA ASP A 229 -11.99 14.09 22.38
C ASP A 229 -10.59 13.72 22.88
N ASN A 230 -9.59 13.71 21.99
CA ASN A 230 -8.22 13.36 22.38
C ASN A 230 -7.66 14.35 23.40
N PRO A 231 -7.05 13.88 24.51
CA PRO A 231 -6.41 14.79 25.49
C PRO A 231 -5.39 15.76 24.88
N ALA A 232 -4.73 15.37 23.78
CA ALA A 232 -3.80 16.20 23.03
C ALA A 232 -4.44 16.93 21.83
N ALA A 233 -5.78 17.02 21.73
CA ALA A 233 -6.45 17.63 20.58
C ALA A 233 -6.10 19.09 20.32
N SER A 234 -5.75 19.84 21.38
CA SER A 234 -5.32 21.24 21.29
C SER A 234 -3.93 21.45 20.70
N MET A 235 -3.10 20.41 20.64
CA MET A 235 -1.78 20.47 20.04
C MET A 235 -1.90 20.56 18.51
N ASP A 236 -0.96 21.26 17.88
CA ASP A 236 -0.78 21.15 16.43
C ASP A 236 -0.42 19.70 16.04
N LEU A 237 -0.64 19.35 14.77
CA LEU A 237 -0.44 17.97 14.30
C LEU A 237 1.01 17.50 14.52
N LYS A 238 2.00 18.36 14.29
CA LYS A 238 3.42 18.00 14.42
C LYS A 238 3.78 17.66 15.88
N ALA A 239 3.33 18.46 16.82
CA ALA A 239 3.55 18.22 18.25
C ALA A 239 2.82 16.94 18.71
N ARG A 240 1.59 16.73 18.23
CA ARG A 240 0.81 15.52 18.53
C ARG A 240 1.46 14.26 17.96
N LEU A 241 1.94 14.30 16.72
CA LEU A 241 2.71 13.22 16.12
C LEU A 241 3.97 12.89 16.92
N ALA A 242 4.71 13.92 17.37
CA ALA A 242 5.91 13.71 18.18
C ALA A 242 5.58 13.05 19.53
N LEU A 243 4.49 13.45 20.18
CA LEU A 243 4.00 12.83 21.42
C LEU A 243 3.67 11.37 21.20
N TYR A 244 2.86 11.07 20.18
CA TYR A 244 2.47 9.69 19.85
C TYR A 244 3.68 8.83 19.43
N ALA A 245 4.64 9.40 18.71
CA ALA A 245 5.87 8.69 18.37
C ALA A 245 6.67 8.31 19.63
N GLN A 246 6.75 9.19 20.63
CA GLN A 246 7.40 8.88 21.90
C GLN A 246 6.65 7.77 22.65
N MET A 247 5.31 7.80 22.67
CA MET A 247 4.50 6.75 23.27
C MET A 247 4.69 5.42 22.54
N GLY A 248 4.65 5.40 21.22
CA GLY A 248 4.87 4.20 20.42
C GLY A 248 6.23 3.53 20.70
N LYS A 249 7.28 4.35 20.90
CA LYS A 249 8.62 3.85 21.25
C LYS A 249 8.72 3.26 22.66
N LYS A 250 7.77 3.60 23.56
CA LYS A 250 7.70 3.08 24.93
C LYS A 250 6.87 1.79 25.03
N LEU A 251 6.09 1.43 24.00
CA LEU A 251 5.26 0.24 24.02
C LEU A 251 6.10 -1.02 24.24
N ASP A 252 5.68 -1.85 25.17
CA ASP A 252 6.21 -3.20 25.32
C ASP A 252 5.57 -4.10 24.26
N LEU A 253 6.38 -4.54 23.28
CA LEU A 253 5.91 -5.39 22.18
C LEU A 253 5.54 -6.82 22.64
N HIS A 254 5.94 -7.24 23.85
CA HIS A 254 5.57 -8.52 24.43
C HIS A 254 4.27 -8.44 25.24
N HIS A 255 3.95 -7.25 25.77
CA HIS A 255 2.74 -6.96 26.54
C HIS A 255 2.06 -5.69 26.03
N PRO A 256 1.63 -5.68 24.74
CA PRO A 256 1.20 -4.44 24.08
C PRO A 256 -0.06 -3.82 24.69
N ASP A 257 -1.00 -4.63 25.16
CA ASP A 257 -2.28 -4.15 25.70
C ASP A 257 -2.10 -3.54 27.10
N GLU A 258 -1.26 -4.16 27.94
CA GLU A 258 -0.95 -3.66 29.28
C GLU A 258 -0.21 -2.32 29.19
N SER A 259 0.83 -2.26 28.34
CA SER A 259 1.61 -1.04 28.15
C SER A 259 0.80 0.07 27.47
N ALA A 260 -0.14 -0.25 26.60
CA ALA A 260 -1.07 0.73 26.02
C ALA A 260 -2.00 1.34 27.07
N ALA A 261 -2.50 0.53 28.02
CA ALA A 261 -3.32 1.02 29.13
C ALA A 261 -2.54 1.99 30.04
N GLU A 262 -1.27 1.69 30.33
CA GLU A 262 -0.40 2.58 31.09
C GLU A 262 -0.14 3.91 30.36
N LEU A 263 0.14 3.85 29.05
CA LEU A 263 0.35 5.03 28.21
C LEU A 263 -0.92 5.87 28.04
N ALA A 264 -2.11 5.25 28.05
CA ALA A 264 -3.37 5.98 28.06
C ALA A 264 -3.53 6.84 29.33
N VAL A 265 -3.11 6.35 30.48
CA VAL A 265 -3.07 7.14 31.73
C VAL A 265 -2.04 8.28 31.63
N GLU A 266 -0.90 8.06 30.97
CA GLU A 266 0.08 9.12 30.71
C GLU A 266 -0.50 10.20 29.78
N LEU A 267 -1.23 9.81 28.74
CA LEU A 267 -1.87 10.72 27.80
C LEU A 267 -2.92 11.62 28.46
N GLU A 268 -3.70 11.09 29.42
CA GLU A 268 -4.69 11.88 30.17
C GLU A 268 -4.04 13.01 31.00
N ARG A 269 -2.77 12.89 31.35
CA ARG A 269 -2.03 13.91 32.11
C ARG A 269 -1.52 15.06 31.23
N VAL A 270 -1.60 14.92 29.92
CA VAL A 270 -1.21 15.96 28.96
C VAL A 270 -2.23 17.09 28.88
N LYS A 271 -3.39 16.96 29.54
CA LYS A 271 -4.40 18.05 29.63
C LYS A 271 -3.81 19.31 30.25
N TYR A 272 -3.93 20.39 29.56
CA TYR A 272 -3.57 21.75 29.98
C TYR A 272 -4.79 22.56 30.31
#